data_8b4eed653a9a335719a800e7d2317cb6
#
_entry.id   8b4eed653a9a335719a800e7d2317cb6
#
_cell.length_a   1.000
_cell.length_b   1.000
_cell.length_c   1.000
_cell.angle_alpha   90.00
_cell.angle_beta   90.00
_cell.angle_gamma   90.00
#
_symmetry.space_group_name_H-M   'P 1'
#
loop_
_entity.id
_entity.type
_entity.pdbx_description
1 polymer ?
#
loop_
_entity_poly.entity_id
_entity_poly.type
_entity_poly.pdbx_seq_one_letter_code
_entity_poly.pdbx_strand_id
1 'polypeptide(L)'
;MPAKKAARQSVKRYSRNHSIVSSVRTSLNNARKAIDAGDKEVANEAVTSAVSHLDIAVKKHVLHKNTASRSKSRLTIRLNQMDS
;
A
#
# COMPACT_ATOMS: atom_id res chain seq x y z
N MET A 1 -15.14 -2.82 34.20
CA MET A 1 -15.93 -1.90 33.37
C MET A 1 -15.72 -2.19 31.90
N PRO A 2 -16.77 -2.52 31.16
CA PRO A 2 -16.64 -2.84 29.72
C PRO A 2 -16.04 -1.70 28.89
N ALA A 3 -16.29 -0.46 29.28
CA ALA A 3 -15.84 0.72 28.54
C ALA A 3 -14.33 0.81 28.42
N LYS A 4 -13.59 0.48 29.49
CA LYS A 4 -12.13 0.53 29.46
C LYS A 4 -11.54 -0.49 28.51
N LYS A 5 -12.09 -1.71 28.50
CA LYS A 5 -11.61 -2.78 27.64
C LYS A 5 -11.90 -2.45 26.16
N ALA A 6 -13.10 -1.94 25.87
CA ALA A 6 -13.48 -1.55 24.51
C ALA A 6 -12.60 -0.42 23.97
N ALA A 7 -12.31 0.59 24.82
CA ALA A 7 -11.44 1.70 24.42
C ALA A 7 -10.03 1.21 24.11
N ARG A 8 -9.50 0.29 24.92
CA ARG A 8 -8.17 -0.27 24.72
C ARG A 8 -8.08 -1.04 23.41
N GLN A 9 -9.11 -1.83 23.08
CA GLN A 9 -9.16 -2.57 21.81
C GLN A 9 -9.25 -1.63 20.61
N SER A 10 -10.01 -0.55 20.72
CA SER A 10 -10.12 0.45 19.65
C SER A 10 -8.78 1.13 19.36
N VAL A 11 -8.03 1.47 20.41
CA VAL A 11 -6.71 2.08 20.27
C VAL A 11 -5.75 1.12 19.55
N LYS A 12 -5.76 -0.15 19.92
CA LYS A 12 -4.89 -1.15 19.28
C LYS A 12 -5.24 -1.32 17.81
N ARG A 13 -6.53 -1.37 17.46
CA ARG A 13 -6.98 -1.47 16.07
C ARG A 13 -6.55 -0.25 15.28
N TYR A 14 -6.73 0.93 15.83
CA TYR A 14 -6.33 2.18 15.19
C TYR A 14 -4.83 2.18 14.90
N SER A 15 -4.00 1.82 15.86
CA SER A 15 -2.55 1.78 15.70
C SER A 15 -2.14 0.79 14.62
N ARG A 16 -2.76 -0.40 14.60
CA ARG A 16 -2.47 -1.43 13.59
C ARG A 16 -2.85 -0.94 12.20
N ASN A 17 -4.06 -0.38 12.05
CA ASN A 17 -4.55 0.10 10.76
C ASN A 17 -3.71 1.25 10.26
N HIS A 18 -3.33 2.17 11.15
CA HIS A 18 -2.48 3.30 10.81
C HIS A 18 -1.11 2.83 10.29
N SER A 19 -0.53 1.83 10.96
CA SER A 19 0.74 1.24 10.54
C SER A 19 0.66 0.63 9.15
N ILE A 20 -0.41 -0.12 8.87
CA ILE A 20 -0.63 -0.73 7.55
C ILE A 20 -0.82 0.36 6.48
N VAL A 21 -1.64 1.37 6.76
CA VAL A 21 -1.88 2.48 5.83
C VAL A 21 -0.57 3.23 5.55
N SER A 22 0.23 3.49 6.58
CA SER A 22 1.54 4.15 6.42
C SER A 22 2.47 3.32 5.53
N SER A 23 2.51 2.01 5.72
CA SER A 23 3.33 1.11 4.92
C SER A 23 2.90 1.14 3.45
N VAL A 24 1.59 1.12 3.19
CA VAL A 24 1.06 1.20 1.83
C VAL A 24 1.46 2.53 1.20
N ARG A 25 1.27 3.63 1.90
CA ARG A 25 1.60 4.98 1.40
C ARG A 25 3.09 5.08 1.06
N THR A 26 3.93 4.61 1.96
CA THR A 26 5.39 4.63 1.75
C THR A 26 5.77 3.80 0.54
N SER A 27 5.22 2.60 0.39
CA SER A 27 5.50 1.73 -0.74
C SER A 27 5.04 2.35 -2.06
N LEU A 28 3.86 2.97 -2.08
CA LEU A 28 3.34 3.66 -3.27
C LEU A 28 4.25 4.83 -3.67
N ASN A 29 4.69 5.62 -2.68
CA ASN A 29 5.58 6.74 -2.95
C ASN A 29 6.93 6.26 -3.47
N ASN A 30 7.47 5.19 -2.91
CA ASN A 30 8.73 4.61 -3.36
C ASN A 30 8.61 4.10 -4.80
N ALA A 31 7.49 3.46 -5.12
CA ALA A 31 7.24 2.97 -6.48
C ALA A 31 7.17 4.13 -7.47
N ARG A 32 6.47 5.19 -7.13
CA ARG A 32 6.38 6.40 -7.99
C ARG A 32 7.74 7.03 -8.20
N LYS A 33 8.52 7.17 -7.14
CA LYS A 33 9.87 7.74 -7.22
C LYS A 33 10.78 6.90 -8.10
N ALA A 34 10.71 5.58 -7.97
CA ALA A 34 11.51 4.67 -8.78
C ALA A 34 11.14 4.77 -10.26
N ILE A 35 9.85 4.88 -10.57
CA ILE A 35 9.37 5.06 -11.95
C ILE A 35 9.88 6.42 -12.49
N ASP A 36 9.77 7.47 -11.70
CA ASP A 36 10.19 8.81 -12.11
C ASP A 36 11.70 8.88 -12.31
N ALA A 37 12.48 8.09 -11.56
CA ALA A 37 13.94 8.03 -11.70
C ALA A 37 14.37 7.35 -13.00
N GLY A 38 13.48 6.58 -13.63
CA GLY A 38 13.74 5.98 -14.93
C GLY A 38 14.50 4.65 -14.91
N ASP A 39 14.77 4.09 -13.74
CA ASP A 39 15.41 2.78 -13.63
C ASP A 39 14.32 1.70 -13.55
N LYS A 40 14.12 1.00 -14.66
CA LYS A 40 13.05 0.03 -14.76
C LYS A 40 13.21 -1.15 -13.79
N GLU A 41 14.43 -1.59 -13.58
CA GLU A 41 14.69 -2.73 -12.66
C GLU A 41 14.30 -2.36 -11.23
N VAL A 42 14.73 -1.19 -10.76
CA VAL A 42 14.38 -0.69 -9.43
C VAL A 42 12.87 -0.42 -9.35
N ALA A 43 12.29 0.16 -10.42
CA ALA A 43 10.86 0.43 -10.47
C ALA A 43 10.05 -0.86 -10.39
N ASN A 44 10.48 -1.91 -11.08
CA ASN A 44 9.80 -3.20 -11.06
C ASN A 44 9.78 -3.79 -9.65
N GLU A 45 10.90 -3.76 -8.95
CA GLU A 45 10.99 -4.22 -7.57
C GLU A 45 10.09 -3.39 -6.64
N ALA A 46 10.12 -2.07 -6.78
CA ALA A 46 9.34 -1.16 -5.95
C ALA A 46 7.83 -1.34 -6.19
N VAL A 47 7.42 -1.53 -7.44
CA VAL A 47 6.02 -1.80 -7.79
C VAL A 47 5.57 -3.14 -7.23
N THR A 48 6.39 -4.18 -7.33
CA THR A 48 6.09 -5.50 -6.76
C THR A 48 5.88 -5.40 -5.25
N SER A 49 6.74 -4.67 -4.56
CA SER A 49 6.61 -4.43 -3.12
C SER A 49 5.32 -3.67 -2.79
N ALA A 50 5.00 -2.62 -3.56
CA ALA A 50 3.79 -1.85 -3.36
C ALA A 50 2.53 -2.70 -3.54
N VAL A 51 2.51 -3.54 -4.57
CA VAL A 51 1.37 -4.45 -4.82
C VAL A 51 1.20 -5.42 -3.64
N SER A 52 2.30 -5.93 -3.12
CA SER A 52 2.28 -6.82 -1.96
C SER A 52 1.65 -6.13 -0.74
N HIS A 53 2.05 -4.88 -0.48
CA HIS A 53 1.48 -4.11 0.64
C HIS A 53 0.00 -3.81 0.43
N LEU A 54 -0.41 -3.52 -0.81
CA LEU A 54 -1.82 -3.31 -1.13
C LEU A 54 -2.65 -4.58 -0.87
N ASP A 55 -2.13 -5.74 -1.26
CA ASP A 55 -2.81 -7.02 -1.05
C ASP A 55 -2.96 -7.32 0.43
N ILE A 56 -1.93 -7.06 1.22
CA ILE A 56 -1.97 -7.25 2.67
C ILE A 56 -3.03 -6.34 3.29
N ALA A 57 -3.09 -5.08 2.86
CA ALA A 57 -4.07 -4.13 3.37
C ALA A 57 -5.51 -4.56 3.08
N VAL A 58 -5.75 -5.12 1.88
CA VAL A 58 -7.06 -5.66 1.53
C VAL A 58 -7.39 -6.87 2.39
N LYS A 59 -6.43 -7.77 2.56
CA LYS A 59 -6.60 -8.98 3.37
C LYS A 59 -6.94 -8.64 4.82
N LYS A 60 -6.35 -7.58 5.35
CA LYS A 60 -6.60 -7.11 6.72
C LYS A 60 -7.83 -6.21 6.82
N HIS A 61 -8.56 -6.01 5.74
CA HIS A 61 -9.76 -5.16 5.68
C HIS A 61 -9.50 -3.69 6.03
N VAL A 62 -8.26 -3.23 5.82
CA VAL A 62 -7.88 -1.83 6.02
C VAL A 62 -8.15 -1.01 4.77
N LEU A 63 -8.03 -1.64 3.61
CA LEU A 63 -8.20 -1.00 2.32
C LEU A 63 -9.23 -1.78 1.50
N HIS A 64 -10.13 -1.06 0.82
CA HIS A 64 -11.13 -1.69 -0.03
C HIS A 64 -10.46 -2.26 -1.29
N LYS A 65 -10.91 -3.43 -1.75
CA LYS A 65 -10.33 -4.11 -2.92
C LYS A 65 -10.35 -3.26 -4.18
N ASN A 66 -11.39 -2.43 -4.36
CA ASN A 66 -11.49 -1.56 -5.53
C ASN A 66 -10.41 -0.48 -5.53
N THR A 67 -10.12 0.10 -4.37
CA THR A 67 -9.05 1.08 -4.22
C THR A 67 -7.69 0.45 -4.52
N ALA A 68 -7.46 -0.75 -4.00
CA ALA A 68 -6.22 -1.48 -4.25
C ALA A 68 -6.05 -1.82 -5.72
N SER A 69 -7.12 -2.32 -6.37
CA SER A 69 -7.09 -2.64 -7.81
C SER A 69 -6.76 -1.42 -8.65
N ARG A 70 -7.34 -0.27 -8.32
CA ARG A 70 -7.08 0.98 -9.02
C ARG A 70 -5.61 1.39 -8.90
N SER A 71 -5.07 1.32 -7.69
CA SER A 71 -3.66 1.66 -7.45
C SER A 71 -2.72 0.71 -8.17
N LYS A 72 -3.00 -0.59 -8.13
CA LYS A 72 -2.21 -1.59 -8.85
C LYS A 72 -2.20 -1.31 -10.36
N SER A 73 -3.37 -1.05 -10.92
CA SER A 73 -3.53 -0.77 -12.34
C SER A 73 -2.72 0.45 -12.75
N ARG A 74 -2.80 1.53 -11.99
CA ARG A 74 -2.06 2.76 -12.27
C ARG A 74 -0.55 2.53 -12.24
N LEU A 75 -0.06 1.81 -11.24
CA LEU A 75 1.37 1.51 -11.13
C LEU A 75 1.84 0.62 -12.28
N THR A 76 1.05 -0.40 -12.64
CA THR A 76 1.38 -1.30 -13.73
C THR A 76 1.45 -0.57 -15.06
N ILE A 77 0.49 0.31 -15.32
CA ILE A 77 0.47 1.12 -16.55
C ILE A 77 1.71 2.00 -16.62
N ARG A 78 2.04 2.70 -15.54
CA ARG A 78 3.21 3.56 -15.52
C ARG A 78 4.51 2.76 -15.70
N LEU A 79 4.59 1.59 -15.07
CA LEU A 79 5.76 0.72 -15.21
C LEU A 79 5.93 0.28 -16.66
N ASN A 80 4.84 -0.11 -17.32
CA ASN A 80 4.86 -0.55 -18.72
C ASN A 80 5.26 0.59 -19.66
N GLN A 81 4.89 1.81 -19.35
CA GLN A 81 5.25 2.98 -20.14
C GLN A 81 6.75 3.26 -20.12
N MET A 82 7.47 2.77 -19.11
CA MET A 82 8.92 2.93 -19.05
C MET A 82 9.67 2.17 -20.14
N ASP A 83 9.02 1.16 -20.74
CA ASP A 83 9.60 0.37 -21.83
C ASP A 83 9.51 1.06 -23.18
N SER A 84 8.77 2.14 -23.23
CA SER A 84 8.58 2.89 -24.48
C SER A 84 9.67 3.92 -24.72
#